data_1f80e47c995fd811729d0f0da2ee46d9
#
_entry.id   1f80e47c995fd811729d0f0da2ee46d9
#
_cell.length_a   1.000
_cell.length_b   1.000
_cell.length_c   1.000
_cell.angle_alpha   90.00
_cell.angle_beta   90.00
_cell.angle_gamma   90.00
#
_symmetry.space_group_name_H-M   'P 1'
#
loop_
_entity.id
_entity.type
_entity.pdbx_description
1 polymer ?
#
loop_
_entity_poly.entity_id
_entity_poly.type
_entity_poly.pdbx_seq_one_letter_code
_entity_poly.pdbx_strand_id
1 'polypeptide(L)'
;MIWAFPFQARHLMVDIQGPRIIVAMDFDNADDCFYMAKRLSPQYCRLKVGKELFTACGPRVVEYLMRLGFDVFLDLKFHDIPNTVAKAVKAAAQLGVWMVNVHASGGQRMMIAARDILEQHAHHHNGHKPLLIGVTVLTSLEAHDLHAVGITEEPEEHVLRLTKLAQHCGLDGVVCSAREATLLRSHFGKDLCLVTPGIRLESSPADDQKRTLTPHAAIVAGSSYLVIGRPITKAHDPVATCKAIIQSIA
;
A
#
# COMPACT_ATOMS: atom_id res chain seq x y z
N MET A 1 -11.70 -8.96 37.45
CA MET A 1 -12.48 -7.75 37.08
C MET A 1 -11.79 -7.17 35.82
N ILE A 2 -12.29 -7.51 34.62
CA ILE A 2 -11.71 -7.12 33.33
C ILE A 2 -12.43 -5.84 32.93
N TRP A 3 -11.70 -4.74 32.89
CA TRP A 3 -12.20 -3.45 32.41
C TRP A 3 -12.30 -3.53 30.88
N ALA A 4 -13.51 -3.78 30.39
CA ALA A 4 -13.83 -3.61 28.97
C ALA A 4 -14.02 -2.11 28.72
N PHE A 5 -13.01 -1.45 28.16
CA PHE A 5 -13.22 -0.16 27.53
C PHE A 5 -13.98 -0.38 26.22
N PRO A 6 -15.11 0.30 25.98
CA PRO A 6 -15.78 0.23 24.70
C PRO A 6 -14.88 0.94 23.68
N PHE A 7 -14.29 0.14 22.79
CA PHE A 7 -13.55 0.63 21.65
C PHE A 7 -14.55 1.25 20.66
N GLN A 8 -14.78 2.56 20.79
CA GLN A 8 -15.44 3.34 19.75
C GLN A 8 -14.45 3.44 18.58
N ALA A 9 -14.61 2.57 17.59
CA ALA A 9 -13.95 2.71 16.31
C ALA A 9 -14.32 4.09 15.74
N ARG A 10 -13.42 5.06 15.85
CA ARG A 10 -13.50 6.28 15.03
C ARG A 10 -13.26 5.84 13.59
N HIS A 11 -14.35 5.57 12.88
CA HIS A 11 -14.34 5.48 11.42
C HIS A 11 -14.03 6.89 10.89
N LEU A 12 -12.75 7.23 10.87
CA LEU A 12 -12.28 8.36 10.08
C LEU A 12 -12.32 7.87 8.63
N MET A 13 -13.22 8.42 7.84
CA MET A 13 -13.17 8.27 6.39
C MET A 13 -11.75 8.62 5.95
N VAL A 14 -11.06 7.68 5.30
CA VAL A 14 -9.78 7.98 4.65
C VAL A 14 -10.10 8.92 3.50
N ASP A 15 -9.99 10.22 3.77
CA ASP A 15 -10.17 11.25 2.74
C ASP A 15 -9.04 11.07 1.71
N ILE A 16 -9.43 10.64 0.50
CA ILE A 16 -8.48 10.40 -0.60
C ILE A 16 -8.09 11.76 -1.17
N GLN A 17 -7.18 12.45 -0.50
CA GLN A 17 -6.63 13.71 -0.99
C GLN A 17 -5.43 13.47 -1.91
N GLY A 18 -5.33 14.28 -2.97
CA GLY A 18 -4.20 14.26 -3.89
C GLY A 18 -4.19 13.07 -4.87
N PRO A 19 -3.03 12.77 -5.48
CA PRO A 19 -2.92 11.78 -6.55
C PRO A 19 -3.31 10.36 -6.12
N ARG A 20 -4.11 9.68 -6.95
CA ARG A 20 -4.49 8.27 -6.74
C ARG A 20 -3.49 7.28 -7.33
N ILE A 21 -2.57 7.75 -8.17
CA ILE A 21 -1.51 6.95 -8.78
C ILE A 21 -0.33 6.87 -7.83
N ILE A 22 0.16 5.67 -7.58
CA ILE A 22 1.40 5.39 -6.86
C ILE A 22 2.36 4.70 -7.84
N VAL A 23 3.43 5.39 -8.25
CA VAL A 23 4.42 4.81 -9.17
C VAL A 23 5.37 3.90 -8.40
N ALA A 24 5.46 2.64 -8.81
CA ALA A 24 6.39 1.69 -8.22
C ALA A 24 7.81 1.96 -8.76
N MET A 25 8.69 2.43 -7.88
CA MET A 25 10.11 2.72 -8.17
C MET A 25 10.92 1.44 -7.95
N ASP A 26 10.70 0.45 -8.82
CA ASP A 26 11.36 -0.86 -8.76
C ASP A 26 12.68 -0.76 -9.56
N PHE A 27 13.71 -0.20 -8.91
CA PHE A 27 15.08 -0.01 -9.40
C PHE A 27 16.06 -0.68 -8.45
N ASP A 28 17.18 -1.13 -8.96
CA ASP A 28 18.27 -1.76 -8.21
C ASP A 28 19.34 -0.77 -7.72
N ASN A 29 19.25 0.50 -8.15
CA ASN A 29 20.17 1.57 -7.78
C ASN A 29 19.47 2.94 -7.62
N ALA A 30 20.16 3.86 -6.94
CA ALA A 30 19.63 5.19 -6.64
C ALA A 30 19.60 6.11 -7.87
N ASP A 31 20.58 6.02 -8.77
CA ASP A 31 20.72 6.94 -9.88
C ASP A 31 19.56 6.82 -10.88
N ASP A 32 19.19 5.61 -11.24
CA ASP A 32 18.04 5.34 -12.11
C ASP A 32 16.72 5.74 -11.45
N CYS A 33 16.59 5.48 -10.14
CA CYS A 33 15.46 5.95 -9.35
C CYS A 33 15.35 7.48 -9.37
N PHE A 34 16.44 8.18 -9.14
CA PHE A 34 16.47 9.66 -9.12
C PHE A 34 16.25 10.26 -10.51
N TYR A 35 16.80 9.63 -11.54
CA TYR A 35 16.53 10.03 -12.93
C TYR A 35 15.04 9.92 -13.25
N MET A 36 14.41 8.81 -12.89
CA MET A 36 12.96 8.61 -13.08
C MET A 36 12.14 9.61 -12.25
N ALA A 37 12.49 9.84 -10.98
CA ALA A 37 11.76 10.75 -10.12
C ALA A 37 11.74 12.19 -10.68
N LYS A 38 12.85 12.66 -11.27
CA LYS A 38 12.93 13.97 -11.93
C LYS A 38 12.06 14.09 -13.18
N ARG A 39 11.66 12.97 -13.78
CA ARG A 39 10.76 12.90 -14.94
C ARG A 39 9.29 12.71 -14.55
N LEU A 40 8.98 12.67 -13.25
CA LEU A 40 7.64 12.59 -12.69
C LEU A 40 7.27 13.91 -12.02
N SER A 41 6.00 14.05 -11.65
CA SER A 41 5.51 15.24 -10.92
C SER A 41 4.69 14.82 -9.70
N PRO A 42 4.97 15.40 -8.50
CA PRO A 42 4.18 15.16 -7.29
C PRO A 42 2.70 15.55 -7.44
N GLN A 43 2.37 16.41 -8.40
CA GLN A 43 1.00 16.79 -8.71
C GLN A 43 0.18 15.61 -9.26
N TYR A 44 0.81 14.64 -9.94
CA TYR A 44 0.12 13.57 -10.67
C TYR A 44 0.30 12.20 -10.05
N CYS A 45 1.31 12.00 -9.22
CA CYS A 45 1.56 10.71 -8.61
C CYS A 45 2.30 10.81 -7.27
N ARG A 46 2.16 9.77 -6.47
CA ARG A 46 2.99 9.39 -5.33
C ARG A 46 4.01 8.35 -5.77
N LEU A 47 5.01 8.06 -4.93
CA LEU A 47 6.04 7.07 -5.23
C LEU A 47 6.02 5.93 -4.21
N LYS A 48 6.27 4.70 -4.67
CA LYS A 48 6.46 3.53 -3.81
C LYS A 48 7.93 3.08 -3.86
N VAL A 49 8.56 3.01 -2.70
CA VAL A 49 9.89 2.42 -2.52
C VAL A 49 9.71 1.01 -1.97
N GLY A 50 10.09 0.00 -2.76
CA GLY A 50 10.01 -1.41 -2.40
C GLY A 50 11.28 -1.94 -1.73
N LYS A 51 11.27 -3.24 -1.42
CA LYS A 51 12.36 -3.92 -0.70
C LYS A 51 13.70 -3.83 -1.44
N GLU A 52 13.71 -4.05 -2.76
CA GLU A 52 14.93 -4.05 -3.57
C GLU A 52 15.66 -2.70 -3.45
N LEU A 53 15.00 -1.62 -3.85
CA LEU A 53 15.58 -0.29 -3.83
C LEU A 53 15.99 0.16 -2.41
N PHE A 54 15.15 -0.13 -1.41
CA PHE A 54 15.46 0.23 -0.03
C PHE A 54 16.64 -0.57 0.53
N THR A 55 16.75 -1.86 0.20
CA THR A 55 17.87 -2.69 0.63
C THR A 55 19.19 -2.26 -0.03
N ALA A 56 19.13 -1.90 -1.32
CA ALA A 56 20.30 -1.45 -2.06
C ALA A 56 20.79 -0.05 -1.62
N CYS A 57 19.87 0.88 -1.32
CA CYS A 57 20.20 2.29 -1.17
C CYS A 57 19.96 2.87 0.24
N GLY A 58 19.27 2.14 1.11
CA GLY A 58 18.91 2.58 2.46
C GLY A 58 17.91 3.74 2.49
N PRO A 59 17.73 4.40 3.66
CA PRO A 59 16.71 5.43 3.86
C PRO A 59 16.97 6.72 3.05
N ARG A 60 18.20 6.98 2.63
CA ARG A 60 18.54 8.21 1.88
C ARG A 60 17.78 8.35 0.57
N VAL A 61 17.39 7.22 -0.06
CA VAL A 61 16.58 7.27 -1.28
C VAL A 61 15.18 7.84 -0.98
N VAL A 62 14.57 7.43 0.13
CA VAL A 62 13.26 7.92 0.58
C VAL A 62 13.31 9.42 0.88
N GLU A 63 14.32 9.86 1.66
CA GLU A 63 14.52 11.26 1.99
C GLU A 63 14.70 12.14 0.73
N TYR A 64 15.43 11.63 -0.26
CA TYR A 64 15.61 12.35 -1.52
C TYR A 64 14.31 12.53 -2.29
N LEU A 65 13.49 11.47 -2.41
CA LEU A 65 12.22 11.53 -3.10
C LEU A 65 11.23 12.48 -2.41
N MET A 66 11.22 12.49 -1.07
CA MET A 66 10.40 13.43 -0.30
C MET A 66 10.87 14.89 -0.47
N ARG A 67 12.17 15.14 -0.56
CA ARG A 67 12.70 16.49 -0.88
C ARG A 67 12.30 16.99 -2.27
N LEU A 68 12.01 16.10 -3.21
CA LEU A 68 11.40 16.45 -4.50
C LEU A 68 9.89 16.75 -4.42
N GLY A 69 9.30 16.66 -3.22
CA GLY A 69 7.88 16.94 -2.96
C GLY A 69 6.94 15.73 -3.10
N PHE A 70 7.47 14.53 -3.27
CA PHE A 70 6.63 13.34 -3.37
C PHE A 70 6.21 12.80 -2.00
N ASP A 71 4.95 12.43 -1.87
CA ASP A 71 4.51 11.49 -0.85
C ASP A 71 5.06 10.09 -1.17
N VAL A 72 5.69 9.45 -0.17
CA VAL A 72 6.31 8.13 -0.35
C VAL A 72 5.56 7.05 0.40
N PHE A 73 5.19 5.99 -0.31
CA PHE A 73 4.76 4.71 0.26
C PHE A 73 5.98 3.80 0.45
N LEU A 74 6.35 3.52 1.70
CA LEU A 74 7.43 2.60 2.03
C LEU A 74 6.87 1.16 2.11
N ASP A 75 7.05 0.40 1.02
CA ASP A 75 6.47 -0.92 0.79
C ASP A 75 7.44 -2.04 1.18
N LEU A 76 7.76 -2.14 2.48
CA LEU A 76 8.68 -3.15 3.02
C LEU A 76 7.97 -4.39 3.54
N LYS A 77 6.63 -4.36 3.68
CA LYS A 77 5.81 -5.48 4.12
C LYS A 77 6.34 -6.11 5.42
N PHE A 78 6.46 -5.28 6.46
CA PHE A 78 6.99 -5.72 7.74
C PHE A 78 6.23 -6.93 8.30
N HIS A 79 6.96 -7.95 8.72
CA HIS A 79 6.42 -9.17 9.28
C HIS A 79 7.44 -9.78 10.23
N ASP A 80 7.19 -9.63 11.54
CA ASP A 80 8.07 -10.11 12.60
C ASP A 80 7.27 -10.12 13.93
N ILE A 81 7.92 -10.42 15.05
CA ILE A 81 7.30 -10.30 16.37
C ILE A 81 6.83 -8.86 16.63
N PRO A 82 5.75 -8.66 17.44
CA PRO A 82 5.08 -7.36 17.59
C PRO A 82 6.00 -6.18 17.90
N ASN A 83 6.94 -6.34 18.84
CA ASN A 83 7.86 -5.27 19.22
C ASN A 83 8.82 -4.86 18.10
N THR A 84 9.31 -5.82 17.30
CA THR A 84 10.20 -5.54 16.16
C THR A 84 9.46 -4.77 15.09
N VAL A 85 8.24 -5.20 14.73
CA VAL A 85 7.42 -4.50 13.74
C VAL A 85 7.04 -3.10 14.21
N ALA A 86 6.64 -2.93 15.47
CA ALA A 86 6.34 -1.61 16.02
C ALA A 86 7.53 -0.64 15.91
N LYS A 87 8.75 -1.10 16.22
CA LYS A 87 9.96 -0.28 16.09
C LYS A 87 10.29 0.04 14.64
N ALA A 88 10.11 -0.91 13.71
CA ALA A 88 10.33 -0.69 12.28
C ALA A 88 9.34 0.33 11.71
N VAL A 89 8.06 0.21 12.06
CA VAL A 89 7.00 1.15 11.66
C VAL A 89 7.24 2.54 12.26
N LYS A 90 7.69 2.62 13.52
CA LYS A 90 8.11 3.89 14.14
C LYS A 90 9.23 4.56 13.37
N ALA A 91 10.27 3.80 12.98
CA ALA A 91 11.38 4.32 12.20
C ALA A 91 10.92 4.85 10.84
N ALA A 92 9.98 4.15 10.17
CA ALA A 92 9.35 4.62 8.94
C ALA A 92 8.57 5.94 9.16
N ALA A 93 7.82 6.06 10.27
CA ALA A 93 7.11 7.29 10.63
C ALA A 93 8.07 8.46 10.90
N GLN A 94 9.17 8.20 11.60
CA GLN A 94 10.22 9.20 11.85
C GLN A 94 10.94 9.66 10.58
N LEU A 95 11.01 8.79 9.57
CA LEU A 95 11.52 9.14 8.24
C LEU A 95 10.57 10.10 7.49
N GLY A 96 9.29 10.17 7.90
CA GLY A 96 8.30 11.08 7.33
C GLY A 96 7.51 10.50 6.16
N VAL A 97 7.50 9.17 5.96
CA VAL A 97 6.76 8.55 4.85
C VAL A 97 5.25 8.76 4.98
N TRP A 98 4.56 8.86 3.85
CA TRP A 98 3.11 9.02 3.78
C TRP A 98 2.34 7.73 4.10
N MET A 99 2.88 6.56 3.72
CA MET A 99 2.24 5.24 3.90
C MET A 99 3.30 4.18 4.21
N VAL A 100 2.94 3.22 5.07
CA VAL A 100 3.76 2.05 5.40
C VAL A 100 2.87 0.82 5.49
N ASN A 101 3.41 -0.37 5.25
CA ASN A 101 2.63 -1.59 5.33
C ASN A 101 3.26 -2.68 6.21
N VAL A 102 2.37 -3.54 6.70
CA VAL A 102 2.71 -4.76 7.44
C VAL A 102 1.94 -5.93 6.84
N HIS A 103 2.40 -7.17 6.99
CA HIS A 103 1.60 -8.33 6.61
C HIS A 103 0.47 -8.57 7.62
N ALA A 104 -0.79 -8.67 7.15
CA ALA A 104 -1.93 -8.99 8.01
C ALA A 104 -1.82 -10.40 8.63
N SER A 105 -1.15 -11.33 7.94
CA SER A 105 -0.82 -12.68 8.42
C SER A 105 0.11 -12.71 9.65
N GLY A 106 0.77 -11.59 10.00
CA GLY A 106 1.51 -11.43 11.26
C GLY A 106 0.63 -11.43 12.50
N GLY A 107 -0.70 -11.37 12.33
CA GLY A 107 -1.69 -11.53 13.37
C GLY A 107 -2.02 -10.27 14.17
N GLN A 108 -3.06 -10.39 14.99
CA GLN A 108 -3.66 -9.27 15.71
C GLN A 108 -2.66 -8.51 16.59
N ARG A 109 -1.85 -9.21 17.38
CA ARG A 109 -0.91 -8.56 18.32
C ARG A 109 0.14 -7.72 17.59
N MET A 110 0.62 -8.19 16.43
CA MET A 110 1.60 -7.48 15.62
C MET A 110 0.99 -6.21 15.00
N MET A 111 -0.20 -6.31 14.42
CA MET A 111 -0.89 -5.17 13.81
C MET A 111 -1.28 -4.11 14.83
N ILE A 112 -1.79 -4.52 16.00
CA ILE A 112 -2.11 -3.60 17.11
C ILE A 112 -0.84 -2.88 17.60
N ALA A 113 0.27 -3.58 17.79
CA ALA A 113 1.53 -2.95 18.21
C ALA A 113 2.04 -1.92 17.17
N ALA A 114 1.88 -2.22 15.87
CA ALA A 114 2.22 -1.28 14.79
C ALA A 114 1.31 -0.05 14.78
N ARG A 115 -0.01 -0.21 14.98
CA ARG A 115 -0.96 0.89 15.07
C ARG A 115 -0.68 1.76 16.29
N ASP A 116 -0.53 1.16 17.48
CA ASP A 116 -0.38 1.88 18.74
C ASP A 116 0.87 2.75 18.75
N ILE A 117 1.98 2.29 18.17
CA ILE A 117 3.19 3.09 18.08
C ILE A 117 3.03 4.29 17.14
N LEU A 118 2.21 4.18 16.09
CA LEU A 118 1.88 5.30 15.21
C LEU A 118 0.95 6.32 15.87
N GLU A 119 -0.01 5.87 16.68
CA GLU A 119 -0.85 6.79 17.48
C GLU A 119 0.01 7.56 18.49
N GLN A 120 0.95 6.90 19.16
CA GLN A 120 1.91 7.57 20.03
C GLN A 120 2.79 8.56 19.26
N HIS A 121 3.26 8.20 18.07
CA HIS A 121 4.02 9.10 17.19
C HIS A 121 3.19 10.34 16.83
N ALA A 122 1.94 10.17 16.43
CA ALA A 122 1.03 11.25 16.09
C ALA A 122 0.84 12.27 17.22
N HIS A 123 0.71 11.80 18.47
CA HIS A 123 0.62 12.67 19.64
C HIS A 123 1.80 13.63 19.81
N HIS A 124 3.00 13.21 19.39
CA HIS A 124 4.22 14.02 19.48
C HIS A 124 4.50 14.84 18.22
N HIS A 125 3.74 14.64 17.13
CA HIS A 125 3.97 15.25 15.81
C HIS A 125 2.71 15.92 15.23
N ASN A 126 1.93 16.61 16.07
CA ASN A 126 0.75 17.39 15.67
C ASN A 126 -0.30 16.58 14.87
N GLY A 127 -0.47 15.32 15.23
CA GLY A 127 -1.40 14.40 14.56
C GLY A 127 -0.86 13.75 13.27
N HIS A 128 0.35 14.08 12.83
CA HIS A 128 0.94 13.48 11.64
C HIS A 128 1.42 12.05 11.88
N LYS A 129 0.91 11.12 11.11
CA LYS A 129 1.34 9.72 11.05
C LYS A 129 1.15 9.18 9.63
N PRO A 130 1.96 8.21 9.19
CA PRO A 130 1.71 7.51 7.94
C PRO A 130 0.42 6.67 8.01
N LEU A 131 -0.22 6.45 6.86
CA LEU A 131 -1.24 5.42 6.73
C LEU A 131 -0.61 4.04 6.96
N LEU A 132 -1.25 3.23 7.81
CA LEU A 132 -0.82 1.86 8.10
C LEU A 132 -1.70 0.87 7.35
N ILE A 133 -1.12 0.16 6.37
CA ILE A 133 -1.85 -0.71 5.46
C ILE A 133 -1.48 -2.18 5.68
N GLY A 134 -2.49 -3.05 5.80
CA GLY A 134 -2.30 -4.50 5.93
C GLY A 134 -2.16 -5.19 4.57
N VAL A 135 -1.07 -5.91 4.31
CA VAL A 135 -0.95 -6.76 3.12
C VAL A 135 -1.73 -8.04 3.36
N THR A 136 -2.69 -8.33 2.51
CA THR A 136 -3.51 -9.55 2.55
C THR A 136 -2.78 -10.72 1.87
N VAL A 137 -3.33 -11.27 0.78
CA VAL A 137 -2.69 -12.30 -0.03
C VAL A 137 -1.91 -11.65 -1.16
N LEU A 138 -0.65 -12.02 -1.34
CA LEU A 138 0.15 -11.52 -2.45
C LEU A 138 -0.48 -11.92 -3.78
N THR A 139 -0.52 -11.00 -4.74
CA THR A 139 -1.17 -11.22 -6.05
C THR A 139 -0.52 -12.30 -6.92
N SER A 140 0.67 -12.77 -6.54
CA SER A 140 1.36 -13.90 -7.15
C SER A 140 0.92 -15.26 -6.63
N LEU A 141 0.26 -15.33 -5.45
CA LEU A 141 -0.16 -16.58 -4.83
C LEU A 141 -1.50 -17.05 -5.38
N GLU A 142 -1.58 -18.34 -5.61
CA GLU A 142 -2.78 -19.09 -5.99
C GLU A 142 -3.20 -20.04 -4.84
N ALA A 143 -4.35 -20.72 -4.97
CA ALA A 143 -4.86 -21.63 -3.92
C ALA A 143 -3.83 -22.70 -3.52
N HIS A 144 -3.11 -23.27 -4.48
CA HIS A 144 -2.12 -24.31 -4.20
C HIS A 144 -0.93 -23.78 -3.36
N ASP A 145 -0.52 -22.50 -3.53
CA ASP A 145 0.55 -21.89 -2.73
C ASP A 145 0.08 -21.67 -1.29
N LEU A 146 -1.18 -21.30 -1.09
CA LEU A 146 -1.79 -21.16 0.23
C LEU A 146 -1.90 -22.52 0.93
N HIS A 147 -2.32 -23.55 0.21
CA HIS A 147 -2.39 -24.91 0.76
C HIS A 147 -1.01 -25.44 1.16
N ALA A 148 0.04 -25.14 0.39
CA ALA A 148 1.41 -25.56 0.69
C ALA A 148 1.94 -24.98 2.02
N VAL A 149 1.40 -23.84 2.47
CA VAL A 149 1.74 -23.23 3.77
C VAL A 149 0.66 -23.47 4.85
N GLY A 150 -0.25 -24.42 4.60
CA GLY A 150 -1.26 -24.88 5.56
C GLY A 150 -2.52 -24.03 5.64
N ILE A 151 -2.76 -23.14 4.68
CA ILE A 151 -3.99 -22.37 4.59
C ILE A 151 -4.96 -23.10 3.65
N THR A 152 -6.08 -23.59 4.19
CA THR A 152 -7.04 -24.44 3.47
C THR A 152 -8.15 -23.63 2.78
N GLU A 153 -8.24 -22.33 3.06
CA GLU A 153 -9.22 -21.44 2.48
C GLU A 153 -8.84 -21.04 1.05
N GLU A 154 -9.86 -20.78 0.23
CA GLU A 154 -9.66 -20.16 -1.07
C GLU A 154 -9.09 -18.73 -0.92
N PRO A 155 -8.32 -18.22 -1.91
CA PRO A 155 -7.68 -16.91 -1.81
C PRO A 155 -8.63 -15.77 -1.45
N GLU A 156 -9.85 -15.74 -2.02
CA GLU A 156 -10.84 -14.70 -1.74
C GLU A 156 -11.35 -14.74 -0.30
N GLU A 157 -11.60 -15.93 0.25
CA GLU A 157 -12.03 -16.12 1.63
C GLU A 157 -10.92 -15.69 2.60
N HIS A 158 -9.68 -16.06 2.28
CA HIS A 158 -8.52 -15.69 3.06
C HIS A 158 -8.28 -14.16 3.05
N VAL A 159 -8.45 -13.51 1.89
CA VAL A 159 -8.40 -12.03 1.77
C VAL A 159 -9.48 -11.37 2.63
N LEU A 160 -10.72 -11.84 2.60
CA LEU A 160 -11.80 -11.33 3.46
C LEU A 160 -11.45 -11.45 4.94
N ARG A 161 -10.95 -12.61 5.37
CA ARG A 161 -10.55 -12.85 6.75
C ARG A 161 -9.42 -11.94 7.20
N LEU A 162 -8.37 -11.79 6.39
CA LEU A 162 -7.25 -10.91 6.70
C LEU A 162 -7.66 -9.43 6.71
N THR A 163 -8.55 -9.02 5.80
CA THR A 163 -9.09 -7.66 5.75
C THR A 163 -9.92 -7.35 6.99
N LYS A 164 -10.80 -8.28 7.40
CA LYS A 164 -11.57 -8.14 8.65
C LYS A 164 -10.66 -8.00 9.86
N LEU A 165 -9.59 -8.80 9.92
CA LEU A 165 -8.61 -8.73 11.00
C LEU A 165 -7.85 -7.39 11.00
N ALA A 166 -7.41 -6.89 9.84
CA ALA A 166 -6.74 -5.60 9.70
C ALA A 166 -7.66 -4.45 10.14
N GLN A 167 -8.92 -4.43 9.71
CA GLN A 167 -9.92 -3.45 10.12
C GLN A 167 -10.16 -3.51 11.65
N HIS A 168 -10.31 -4.71 12.21
CA HIS A 168 -10.49 -4.91 13.66
C HIS A 168 -9.28 -4.39 14.46
N CYS A 169 -8.08 -4.50 13.93
CA CYS A 169 -6.86 -3.96 14.53
C CYS A 169 -6.72 -2.44 14.35
N GLY A 170 -7.63 -1.78 13.62
CA GLY A 170 -7.61 -0.33 13.39
C GLY A 170 -6.57 0.13 12.37
N LEU A 171 -6.23 -0.70 11.38
CA LEU A 171 -5.44 -0.31 10.23
C LEU A 171 -6.27 0.56 9.29
N ASP A 172 -5.62 1.48 8.58
CA ASP A 172 -6.27 2.42 7.66
C ASP A 172 -6.77 1.74 6.37
N GLY A 173 -6.24 0.55 6.04
CA GLY A 173 -6.64 -0.18 4.85
C GLY A 173 -5.83 -1.42 4.59
N VAL A 174 -5.95 -1.92 3.35
CA VAL A 174 -5.26 -3.13 2.92
C VAL A 174 -4.65 -2.99 1.52
N VAL A 175 -3.58 -3.74 1.26
CA VAL A 175 -3.11 -4.06 -0.11
C VAL A 175 -3.82 -5.34 -0.54
N CYS A 176 -4.52 -5.28 -1.66
CA CYS A 176 -5.27 -6.40 -2.24
C CYS A 176 -5.23 -6.35 -3.77
N SER A 177 -5.63 -7.41 -4.45
CA SER A 177 -5.84 -7.38 -5.89
C SER A 177 -7.00 -6.44 -6.26
N ALA A 178 -6.89 -5.73 -7.37
CA ALA A 178 -8.00 -4.93 -7.88
C ALA A 178 -9.27 -5.77 -8.19
N ARG A 179 -9.11 -7.07 -8.48
CA ARG A 179 -10.24 -8.01 -8.68
C ARG A 179 -11.03 -8.26 -7.39
N GLU A 180 -10.37 -8.15 -6.23
CA GLU A 180 -10.98 -8.34 -4.92
C GLU A 180 -11.68 -7.07 -4.40
N ALA A 181 -11.45 -5.92 -5.04
CA ALA A 181 -11.92 -4.63 -4.56
C ALA A 181 -13.46 -4.55 -4.43
N THR A 182 -14.22 -5.05 -5.41
CA THR A 182 -15.70 -5.07 -5.35
C THR A 182 -16.20 -5.90 -4.17
N LEU A 183 -15.60 -7.09 -3.96
CA LEU A 183 -15.93 -7.97 -2.84
C LEU A 183 -15.62 -7.27 -1.50
N LEU A 184 -14.45 -6.65 -1.37
CA LEU A 184 -14.08 -5.94 -0.15
C LEU A 184 -14.98 -4.74 0.11
N ARG A 185 -15.37 -3.99 -0.93
CA ARG A 185 -16.33 -2.87 -0.79
C ARG A 185 -17.70 -3.30 -0.30
N SER A 186 -18.19 -4.45 -0.76
CA SER A 186 -19.50 -4.97 -0.31
C SER A 186 -19.50 -5.36 1.17
N HIS A 187 -18.35 -5.79 1.73
CA HIS A 187 -18.23 -6.24 3.12
C HIS A 187 -17.77 -5.13 4.09
N PHE A 188 -16.90 -4.22 3.65
CA PHE A 188 -16.22 -3.29 4.53
C PHE A 188 -16.53 -1.81 4.24
N GLY A 189 -17.37 -1.53 3.23
CA GLY A 189 -17.76 -0.17 2.89
C GLY A 189 -16.66 0.65 2.21
N LYS A 190 -16.85 1.99 2.21
CA LYS A 190 -15.97 2.93 1.48
C LYS A 190 -14.82 3.47 2.34
N ASP A 191 -14.89 3.34 3.65
CA ASP A 191 -13.94 3.94 4.57
C ASP A 191 -12.58 3.22 4.63
N LEU A 192 -12.55 1.94 4.24
CA LEU A 192 -11.32 1.16 4.18
C LEU A 192 -10.50 1.55 2.95
N CYS A 193 -9.24 1.97 3.13
CA CYS A 193 -8.33 2.25 2.03
C CYS A 193 -7.94 0.96 1.29
N LEU A 194 -8.20 0.88 -0.03
CA LEU A 194 -7.79 -0.23 -0.88
C LEU A 194 -6.65 0.21 -1.79
N VAL A 195 -5.46 -0.32 -1.55
CA VAL A 195 -4.24 -0.08 -2.36
C VAL A 195 -4.05 -1.29 -3.28
N THR A 196 -4.15 -1.08 -4.59
CA THR A 196 -4.20 -2.19 -5.54
C THR A 196 -3.04 -2.17 -6.53
N PRO A 197 -2.10 -3.12 -6.44
CA PRO A 197 -1.11 -3.39 -7.48
C PRO A 197 -1.73 -4.19 -8.64
N GLY A 198 -0.91 -4.48 -9.66
CA GLY A 198 -1.37 -5.26 -10.81
C GLY A 198 -2.20 -4.47 -11.81
N ILE A 199 -2.00 -3.18 -11.86
CA ILE A 199 -2.69 -2.30 -12.82
C ILE A 199 -1.92 -2.28 -14.14
N ARG A 200 -2.65 -2.45 -15.26
CA ARG A 200 -2.10 -2.47 -16.62
C ARG A 200 -2.88 -1.53 -17.53
N LEU A 201 -2.19 -0.90 -18.45
CA LEU A 201 -2.83 -0.19 -19.56
C LEU A 201 -3.25 -1.21 -20.63
N GLU A 202 -4.30 -0.90 -21.38
CA GLU A 202 -4.82 -1.78 -22.44
C GLU A 202 -3.74 -2.17 -23.46
N SER A 203 -2.77 -1.29 -23.70
CA SER A 203 -1.66 -1.50 -24.64
C SER A 203 -0.45 -2.24 -24.05
N SER A 204 -0.50 -2.67 -22.79
CA SER A 204 0.66 -3.29 -22.13
C SER A 204 0.80 -4.77 -22.51
N PRO A 205 2.02 -5.28 -22.79
CA PRO A 205 2.27 -6.71 -22.99
C PRO A 205 1.89 -7.55 -21.75
N ALA A 206 1.60 -8.84 -21.99
CA ALA A 206 1.42 -9.80 -20.89
C ALA A 206 2.71 -9.92 -20.05
N ASP A 207 2.56 -9.98 -18.73
CA ASP A 207 3.66 -9.93 -17.78
C ASP A 207 3.46 -10.94 -16.61
N ASP A 208 4.40 -10.95 -15.64
CA ASP A 208 4.43 -11.80 -14.44
C ASP A 208 3.23 -11.65 -13.49
N GLN A 209 2.38 -10.62 -13.65
CA GLN A 209 1.16 -10.45 -12.85
C GLN A 209 -0.06 -11.07 -13.53
N LYS A 210 -0.60 -12.12 -12.91
CA LYS A 210 -1.75 -12.90 -13.43
C LYS A 210 -3.12 -12.23 -13.20
N ARG A 211 -3.25 -11.34 -12.19
CA ARG A 211 -4.51 -10.70 -11.77
C ARG A 211 -4.50 -9.21 -12.07
N THR A 212 -4.65 -8.82 -13.33
CA THR A 212 -4.58 -7.41 -13.76
C THR A 212 -5.93 -6.81 -14.11
N LEU A 213 -6.07 -5.49 -13.91
CA LEU A 213 -7.19 -4.66 -14.38
C LEU A 213 -6.64 -3.34 -14.97
N THR A 214 -7.45 -2.68 -15.82
CA THR A 214 -7.15 -1.32 -16.26
C THR A 214 -7.33 -0.32 -15.11
N PRO A 215 -6.72 0.87 -15.16
CA PRO A 215 -6.90 1.91 -14.14
C PRO A 215 -8.38 2.22 -13.90
N HIS A 216 -9.13 2.47 -14.97
CA HIS A 216 -10.57 2.74 -14.89
C HIS A 216 -11.34 1.60 -14.22
N ALA A 217 -11.16 0.36 -14.68
CA ALA A 217 -11.84 -0.80 -14.11
C ALA A 217 -11.51 -0.99 -12.63
N ALA A 218 -10.26 -0.77 -12.21
CA ALA A 218 -9.86 -0.86 -10.81
C ALA A 218 -10.52 0.21 -9.92
N ILE A 219 -10.66 1.44 -10.43
CA ILE A 219 -11.37 2.52 -9.71
C ILE A 219 -12.86 2.22 -9.60
N VAL A 220 -13.50 1.78 -10.69
CA VAL A 220 -14.92 1.37 -10.69
C VAL A 220 -15.15 0.20 -9.72
N ALA A 221 -14.21 -0.76 -9.65
CA ALA A 221 -14.26 -1.85 -8.68
C ALA A 221 -14.11 -1.38 -7.22
N GLY A 222 -13.63 -0.15 -6.98
CA GLY A 222 -13.55 0.44 -5.65
C GLY A 222 -12.14 0.66 -5.10
N SER A 223 -11.09 0.53 -5.92
CA SER A 223 -9.71 0.85 -5.52
C SER A 223 -9.57 2.30 -5.07
N SER A 224 -8.88 2.54 -3.94
CA SER A 224 -8.54 3.88 -3.47
C SER A 224 -7.30 4.42 -4.18
N TYR A 225 -6.25 3.62 -4.23
CA TYR A 225 -4.96 3.93 -4.86
C TYR A 225 -4.52 2.82 -5.79
N LEU A 226 -3.90 3.21 -6.90
CA LEU A 226 -3.43 2.33 -7.96
C LEU A 226 -1.90 2.27 -7.95
N VAL A 227 -1.31 1.11 -7.69
CA VAL A 227 0.15 0.92 -7.78
C VAL A 227 0.52 0.48 -9.19
N ILE A 228 1.25 1.34 -9.90
CA ILE A 228 1.60 1.16 -11.31
C ILE A 228 3.12 1.29 -11.46
N GLY A 229 3.77 0.28 -12.01
CA GLY A 229 5.22 0.25 -12.26
C GLY A 229 5.56 0.50 -13.73
N ARG A 230 6.01 -0.56 -14.41
CA ARG A 230 6.50 -0.56 -15.80
C ARG A 230 5.67 0.23 -16.82
N PRO A 231 4.32 0.23 -16.78
CA PRO A 231 3.53 1.06 -17.69
C PRO A 231 3.86 2.56 -17.65
N ILE A 232 4.34 3.04 -16.49
CA ILE A 232 4.79 4.43 -16.31
C ILE A 232 6.31 4.53 -16.41
N THR A 233 7.06 3.69 -15.69
CA THR A 233 8.52 3.83 -15.60
C THR A 233 9.26 3.49 -16.89
N LYS A 234 8.65 2.71 -17.79
CA LYS A 234 9.19 2.42 -19.14
C LYS A 234 8.57 3.27 -20.25
N ALA A 235 7.65 4.20 -19.92
CA ALA A 235 7.05 5.07 -20.90
C ALA A 235 8.06 6.09 -21.45
N HIS A 236 7.92 6.47 -22.72
CA HIS A 236 8.71 7.54 -23.32
C HIS A 236 8.49 8.86 -22.57
N ASP A 237 7.24 9.18 -22.24
CA ASP A 237 6.86 10.32 -21.39
C ASP A 237 6.04 9.85 -20.17
N PRO A 238 6.68 9.66 -19.00
CA PRO A 238 6.00 9.21 -17.80
C PRO A 238 4.95 10.18 -17.28
N VAL A 239 5.16 11.49 -17.43
CA VAL A 239 4.19 12.51 -16.99
C VAL A 239 2.94 12.49 -17.87
N ALA A 240 3.09 12.43 -19.19
CA ALA A 240 1.96 12.29 -20.10
C ALA A 240 1.16 11.01 -19.83
N THR A 241 1.86 9.90 -19.50
CA THR A 241 1.22 8.64 -19.12
C THR A 241 0.43 8.80 -17.82
N CYS A 242 0.97 9.44 -16.79
CA CYS A 242 0.23 9.71 -15.55
C CYS A 242 -1.02 10.57 -15.82
N LYS A 243 -0.91 11.62 -16.65
CA LYS A 243 -2.05 12.47 -17.02
C LYS A 243 -3.14 11.70 -17.75
N ALA A 244 -2.77 10.85 -18.72
CA ALA A 244 -3.71 9.99 -19.44
C ALA A 244 -4.46 9.03 -18.50
N ILE A 245 -3.74 8.43 -17.54
CA ILE A 245 -4.36 7.58 -16.51
C ILE A 245 -5.34 8.39 -15.66
N ILE A 246 -4.95 9.58 -15.19
CA ILE A 246 -5.83 10.45 -14.38
C ILE A 246 -7.12 10.77 -15.16
N GLN A 247 -7.01 11.12 -16.43
CA GLN A 247 -8.18 11.37 -17.30
C GLN A 247 -9.09 10.16 -17.43
N SER A 248 -8.52 8.95 -17.46
CA SER A 248 -9.31 7.71 -17.56
C SER A 248 -10.05 7.33 -16.28
N ILE A 249 -9.67 7.89 -15.13
CA ILE A 249 -10.23 7.58 -13.81
C ILE A 249 -11.01 8.75 -13.17
N ALA A 250 -11.15 9.86 -13.91
CA ALA A 250 -11.88 11.07 -13.48
C ALA A 250 -13.40 10.85 -13.42
#